data_4b76fffa1da485533a1e150276fbd5b7
#
_entry.id   4b76fffa1da485533a1e150276fbd5b7
#
_cell.length_a   1.000
_cell.length_b   1.000
_cell.length_c   1.000
_cell.angle_alpha   90.00
_cell.angle_beta   90.00
_cell.angle_gamma   90.00
#
_symmetry.space_group_name_H-M   'P 1'
#
loop_
_entity.id
_entity.type
_entity.pdbx_description
1 polymer ?
#
loop_
_entity_poly.entity_id
_entity_poly.type
_entity_poly.pdbx_seq_one_letter_code
_entity_poly.pdbx_strand_id
1 'polypeptide(L)'
;QSLVLRRLKVDILDLPEKIITPVFLELQSTFYEDELEDFMRISSASKTKESITVTINRLMKIRQVIANEKVPYTCELIDKFIEQGKKVIVFTNFTASLDSIHEKYKKNSVVLDGRMNKIKRQESVDRFQNDDKVKIFISNIKAGGVGITLTAAEAVIMNDLSFVPSDHSQAEDRAYRFGQKNSVLVY
;
A
#
# COMPACT_ATOMS: atom_id res chain seq x y z
N GLN A 1 -38.89 5.57 2.93
CA GLN A 1 -38.16 5.81 1.66
C GLN A 1 -36.68 5.83 1.97
N SER A 2 -35.89 4.96 1.32
CA SER A 2 -34.42 4.98 1.45
C SER A 2 -33.90 6.19 0.69
N LEU A 3 -33.22 7.10 1.41
CA LEU A 3 -32.58 8.29 0.83
C LEU A 3 -31.17 7.98 0.25
N VAL A 4 -30.74 6.71 0.32
CA VAL A 4 -29.40 6.29 -0.13
C VAL A 4 -29.54 5.31 -1.29
N LEU A 5 -29.00 5.69 -2.46
CA LEU A 5 -28.85 4.82 -3.60
C LEU A 5 -27.37 4.36 -3.67
N ARG A 6 -27.12 3.08 -3.42
CA ARG A 6 -25.81 2.45 -3.60
C ARG A 6 -25.80 1.61 -4.88
N ARG A 7 -24.84 1.89 -5.76
CA ARG A 7 -24.56 1.06 -6.94
C ARG A 7 -23.15 0.51 -6.86
N LEU A 8 -22.94 -0.74 -7.22
CA LEU A 8 -21.60 -1.34 -7.29
C LEU A 8 -20.94 -0.97 -8.62
N LYS A 9 -19.62 -0.81 -8.63
CA LYS A 9 -18.86 -0.48 -9.85
C LYS A 9 -19.06 -1.53 -10.94
N VAL A 10 -19.08 -2.81 -10.55
CA VAL A 10 -19.27 -3.95 -11.45
C VAL A 10 -20.61 -3.91 -12.18
N ASP A 11 -21.62 -3.27 -11.61
CA ASP A 11 -22.97 -3.19 -12.21
C ASP A 11 -23.10 -2.04 -13.20
N ILE A 12 -22.16 -1.09 -13.22
CA ILE A 12 -22.31 0.18 -13.96
C ILE A 12 -21.15 0.43 -14.91
N LEU A 13 -19.95 -0.06 -14.60
CA LEU A 13 -18.73 0.20 -15.35
C LEU A 13 -18.25 -1.08 -16.02
N ASP A 14 -17.99 -0.99 -17.31
CA ASP A 14 -17.24 -2.00 -18.04
C ASP A 14 -15.75 -1.79 -17.74
N LEU A 15 -15.25 -2.49 -16.74
CA LEU A 15 -13.87 -2.44 -16.29
C LEU A 15 -13.18 -3.77 -16.59
N PRO A 16 -11.89 -3.76 -16.96
CA PRO A 16 -11.09 -4.97 -17.04
C PRO A 16 -11.08 -5.74 -15.71
N GLU A 17 -10.62 -6.98 -15.74
CA GLU A 17 -10.60 -7.83 -14.55
C GLU A 17 -9.64 -7.27 -13.46
N LYS A 18 -10.05 -7.39 -12.19
CA LYS A 18 -9.21 -7.18 -11.03
C LYS A 18 -8.90 -8.52 -10.38
N ILE A 19 -7.64 -8.89 -10.36
CA ILE A 19 -7.16 -10.17 -9.83
C ILE A 19 -6.37 -9.91 -8.55
N ILE A 20 -6.83 -10.47 -7.42
CA ILE A 20 -6.17 -10.35 -6.13
C ILE A 20 -5.45 -11.66 -5.83
N THR A 21 -4.13 -11.60 -5.63
CA THR A 21 -3.28 -12.75 -5.37
C THR A 21 -2.51 -12.54 -4.07
N PRO A 22 -2.87 -13.22 -2.97
CA PRO A 22 -2.10 -13.15 -1.74
C PRO A 22 -0.75 -13.85 -1.92
N VAL A 23 0.32 -13.20 -1.45
CA VAL A 23 1.67 -13.78 -1.41
C VAL A 23 2.03 -14.06 0.04
N PHE A 24 2.31 -15.32 0.34
CA PHE A 24 2.76 -15.75 1.66
C PHE A 24 4.28 -15.75 1.69
N LEU A 25 4.86 -15.08 2.68
CA LEU A 25 6.30 -14.94 2.85
C LEU A 25 6.72 -15.55 4.19
N GLU A 26 7.80 -16.30 4.17
CA GLU A 26 8.48 -16.73 5.39
C GLU A 26 9.45 -15.62 5.82
N LEU A 27 9.21 -15.06 7.00
CA LEU A 27 10.10 -14.05 7.57
C LEU A 27 11.35 -14.74 8.13
N GLN A 28 12.51 -14.18 7.88
CA GLN A 28 13.79 -14.78 8.28
C GLN A 28 14.27 -14.30 9.66
N SER A 29 13.74 -13.16 10.14
CA SER A 29 14.12 -12.58 11.41
C SER A 29 13.27 -13.17 12.55
N THR A 30 13.91 -13.52 13.65
CA THR A 30 13.24 -13.91 14.90
C THR A 30 12.84 -12.71 15.75
N PHE A 31 13.24 -11.50 15.35
CA PHE A 31 13.01 -10.29 16.14
C PHE A 31 11.52 -10.01 16.41
N TYR A 32 10.64 -10.35 15.46
CA TYR A 32 9.20 -10.21 15.68
C TYR A 32 8.66 -11.22 16.70
N GLU A 33 9.29 -12.38 16.88
CA GLU A 33 8.86 -13.42 17.82
C GLU A 33 9.04 -12.92 19.26
N ASP A 34 10.19 -12.34 19.60
CA ASP A 34 10.46 -11.76 20.92
C ASP A 34 9.47 -10.61 21.24
N GLU A 35 9.22 -9.72 20.27
CA GLU A 35 8.28 -8.63 20.45
C GLU A 35 6.82 -9.15 20.53
N LEU A 36 6.49 -10.24 19.84
CA LEU A 36 5.17 -10.88 19.92
C LEU A 36 4.95 -11.56 21.28
N GLU A 37 5.93 -12.26 21.82
CA GLU A 37 5.85 -12.85 23.17
C GLU A 37 5.66 -11.76 24.23
N ASP A 38 6.42 -10.67 24.15
CA ASP A 38 6.28 -9.54 25.04
C ASP A 38 4.90 -8.85 24.89
N PHE A 39 4.40 -8.73 23.68
CA PHE A 39 3.05 -8.22 23.40
C PHE A 39 1.99 -9.10 24.06
N MET A 40 2.08 -10.43 23.91
CA MET A 40 1.13 -11.36 24.51
C MET A 40 1.16 -11.30 26.05
N ARG A 41 2.34 -11.23 26.65
CA ARG A 41 2.52 -11.09 28.09
C ARG A 41 1.87 -9.83 28.65
N ILE A 42 2.07 -8.68 28.00
CA ILE A 42 1.53 -7.39 28.45
C ILE A 42 0.03 -7.30 28.20
N SER A 43 -0.46 -7.79 27.06
CA SER A 43 -1.90 -7.76 26.73
C SER A 43 -2.74 -8.60 27.68
N SER A 44 -2.15 -9.65 28.29
CA SER A 44 -2.81 -10.49 29.29
C SER A 44 -2.80 -9.93 30.72
N ALA A 45 -1.87 -9.03 31.05
CA ALA A 45 -1.59 -8.64 32.42
C ALA A 45 -2.45 -7.50 32.97
N SER A 46 -3.02 -6.61 32.15
CA SER A 46 -3.82 -5.46 32.65
C SER A 46 -4.68 -4.81 31.56
N LYS A 47 -5.88 -4.35 31.97
CA LYS A 47 -6.81 -3.59 31.10
C LYS A 47 -6.83 -2.09 31.41
N THR A 48 -5.76 -1.53 31.96
CA THR A 48 -5.66 -0.09 32.20
C THR A 48 -5.45 0.68 30.91
N LYS A 49 -5.83 1.95 30.85
CA LYS A 49 -5.65 2.82 29.69
C LYS A 49 -4.17 2.95 29.28
N GLU A 50 -3.27 2.96 30.26
CA GLU A 50 -1.81 2.98 30.02
C GLU A 50 -1.33 1.68 29.38
N SER A 51 -1.81 0.52 29.86
CA SER A 51 -1.44 -0.76 29.29
C SER A 51 -1.95 -0.92 27.86
N ILE A 52 -3.12 -0.39 27.51
CA ILE A 52 -3.65 -0.37 26.14
C ILE A 52 -2.72 0.42 25.22
N THR A 53 -2.27 1.60 25.64
CA THR A 53 -1.36 2.43 24.84
C THR A 53 -0.02 1.73 24.59
N VAL A 54 0.56 1.13 25.61
CA VAL A 54 1.81 0.35 25.48
C VAL A 54 1.62 -0.83 24.53
N THR A 55 0.51 -1.55 24.65
CA THR A 55 0.16 -2.67 23.78
C THR A 55 0.04 -2.27 22.32
N ILE A 56 -0.65 -1.15 22.03
CA ILE A 56 -0.78 -0.62 20.68
C ILE A 56 0.59 -0.22 20.11
N ASN A 57 1.42 0.46 20.89
CA ASN A 57 2.75 0.89 20.44
C ASN A 57 3.65 -0.32 20.09
N ARG A 58 3.62 -1.38 20.89
CA ARG A 58 4.35 -2.62 20.58
C ARG A 58 3.83 -3.30 19.31
N LEU A 59 2.52 -3.41 19.16
CA LEU A 59 1.92 -3.94 17.93
C LEU A 59 2.36 -3.14 16.70
N MET A 60 2.40 -1.81 16.80
CA MET A 60 2.87 -0.96 15.70
C MET A 60 4.35 -1.18 15.40
N LYS A 61 5.19 -1.43 16.42
CA LYS A 61 6.61 -1.75 16.25
C LYS A 61 6.80 -3.09 15.52
N ILE A 62 6.08 -4.15 15.94
CA ILE A 62 6.10 -5.46 15.28
C ILE A 62 5.73 -5.29 13.79
N ARG A 63 4.64 -4.62 13.51
CA ARG A 63 4.18 -4.37 12.12
C ARG A 63 5.21 -3.60 11.29
N GLN A 64 5.89 -2.63 11.89
CA GLN A 64 6.94 -1.87 11.21
C GLN A 64 8.14 -2.75 10.85
N VAL A 65 8.56 -3.63 11.75
CA VAL A 65 9.64 -4.60 11.49
C VAL A 65 9.25 -5.51 10.35
N ILE A 66 8.07 -6.14 10.43
CA ILE A 66 7.55 -7.02 9.37
C ILE A 66 7.44 -6.29 8.03
N ALA A 67 6.96 -5.06 8.01
CA ALA A 67 6.86 -4.28 6.78
C ALA A 67 8.23 -4.00 6.15
N ASN A 68 9.25 -3.71 6.98
CA ASN A 68 10.61 -3.50 6.49
C ASN A 68 11.24 -4.80 5.96
N GLU A 69 11.01 -5.94 6.62
CA GLU A 69 11.48 -7.24 6.14
C GLU A 69 10.86 -7.67 4.82
N LYS A 70 9.64 -7.21 4.52
CA LYS A 70 8.97 -7.46 3.24
C LYS A 70 9.52 -6.62 2.08
N VAL A 71 10.26 -5.53 2.34
CA VAL A 71 10.77 -4.63 1.29
C VAL A 71 11.56 -5.37 0.20
N PRO A 72 12.50 -6.29 0.47
CA PRO A 72 13.19 -7.04 -0.56
C PRO A 72 12.23 -7.79 -1.51
N TYR A 73 11.25 -8.49 -0.96
CA TYR A 73 10.24 -9.25 -1.74
C TYR A 73 9.34 -8.31 -2.56
N THR A 74 8.94 -7.18 -1.98
CA THR A 74 8.22 -6.12 -2.70
C THR A 74 9.05 -5.62 -3.88
N CYS A 75 10.35 -5.42 -3.68
CA CYS A 75 11.26 -5.01 -4.75
C CYS A 75 11.38 -6.07 -5.86
N GLU A 76 11.44 -7.35 -5.53
CA GLU A 76 11.45 -8.42 -6.54
C GLU A 76 10.17 -8.43 -7.39
N LEU A 77 9.01 -8.20 -6.77
CA LEU A 77 7.75 -8.08 -7.52
C LEU A 77 7.76 -6.84 -8.41
N ILE A 78 8.24 -5.70 -7.92
CA ILE A 78 8.38 -4.48 -8.72
C ILE A 78 9.26 -4.74 -9.94
N ASP A 79 10.44 -5.36 -9.75
CA ASP A 79 11.38 -5.65 -10.82
C ASP A 79 10.73 -6.50 -11.92
N LYS A 80 9.98 -7.56 -11.56
CA LYS A 80 9.22 -8.41 -12.50
C LYS A 80 8.22 -7.61 -13.35
N PHE A 81 7.52 -6.64 -12.74
CA PHE A 81 6.57 -5.82 -13.49
C PHE A 81 7.24 -4.80 -14.39
N ILE A 82 8.35 -4.19 -13.94
CA ILE A 82 9.13 -3.26 -14.74
C ILE A 82 9.72 -3.95 -15.97
N GLU A 83 10.24 -5.17 -15.82
CA GLU A 83 10.74 -5.99 -16.93
C GLU A 83 9.66 -6.27 -17.99
N GLN A 84 8.39 -6.37 -17.57
CA GLN A 84 7.24 -6.48 -18.47
C GLN A 84 6.78 -5.13 -19.05
N GLY A 85 7.47 -4.03 -18.74
CA GLY A 85 7.11 -2.68 -19.18
C GLY A 85 5.96 -2.04 -18.42
N LYS A 86 5.41 -2.71 -17.39
CA LYS A 86 4.22 -2.29 -16.64
C LYS A 86 4.52 -1.23 -15.59
N LYS A 87 3.51 -0.41 -15.29
CA LYS A 87 3.57 0.54 -14.18
C LYS A 87 2.93 -0.06 -12.92
N VAL A 88 3.54 0.22 -11.77
CA VAL A 88 3.20 -0.39 -10.47
C VAL A 88 2.92 0.68 -9.43
N ILE A 89 1.89 0.47 -8.62
CA ILE A 89 1.66 1.22 -7.38
C ILE A 89 2.10 0.35 -6.21
N VAL A 90 2.81 0.94 -5.27
CA VAL A 90 3.19 0.31 -4.01
C VAL A 90 2.60 1.10 -2.86
N PHE A 91 1.82 0.42 -2.02
CA PHE A 91 1.27 1.00 -0.80
C PHE A 91 1.96 0.43 0.43
N THR A 92 2.27 1.31 1.39
CA THR A 92 2.77 0.94 2.72
C THR A 92 2.24 1.91 3.77
N ASN A 93 2.12 1.46 5.01
CA ASN A 93 1.75 2.34 6.12
C ASN A 93 2.98 2.99 6.78
N PHE A 94 4.18 2.48 6.51
CA PHE A 94 5.41 2.87 7.20
C PHE A 94 6.34 3.68 6.29
N THR A 95 6.73 4.87 6.78
CA THR A 95 7.62 5.77 6.06
C THR A 95 8.99 5.16 5.81
N ALA A 96 9.51 4.34 6.73
CA ALA A 96 10.79 3.66 6.55
C ALA A 96 10.78 2.71 5.35
N SER A 97 9.74 1.88 5.20
CA SER A 97 9.58 1.00 4.04
C SER A 97 9.41 1.79 2.75
N LEU A 98 8.63 2.89 2.79
CA LEU A 98 8.43 3.78 1.66
C LEU A 98 9.77 4.40 1.20
N ASP A 99 10.54 4.95 2.13
CA ASP A 99 11.82 5.59 1.83
C ASP A 99 12.84 4.57 1.31
N SER A 100 12.88 3.34 1.87
CA SER A 100 13.75 2.25 1.40
C SER A 100 13.44 1.82 -0.03
N ILE A 101 12.16 1.66 -0.37
CA ILE A 101 11.74 1.31 -1.73
C ILE A 101 12.09 2.47 -2.69
N HIS A 102 11.78 3.71 -2.29
CA HIS A 102 12.07 4.89 -3.12
C HIS A 102 13.56 5.05 -3.40
N GLU A 103 14.43 4.85 -2.40
CA GLU A 103 15.88 4.98 -2.59
C GLU A 103 16.42 4.00 -3.63
N LYS A 104 15.93 2.74 -3.62
CA LYS A 104 16.29 1.75 -4.65
C LYS A 104 15.85 2.18 -6.05
N TYR A 105 14.70 2.80 -6.20
CA TYR A 105 14.08 3.15 -7.49
C TYR A 105 14.03 4.65 -7.78
N LYS A 106 14.90 5.45 -7.18
CA LYS A 106 14.89 6.91 -7.22
C LYS A 106 14.77 7.54 -8.62
N LYS A 107 15.31 6.86 -9.65
CA LYS A 107 15.31 7.37 -11.03
C LYS A 107 13.99 7.17 -11.75
N ASN A 108 13.21 6.17 -11.39
CA ASN A 108 11.99 5.75 -12.08
C ASN A 108 10.77 5.63 -11.16
N SER A 109 10.84 6.19 -9.96
CA SER A 109 9.75 6.25 -9.01
C SER A 109 9.36 7.68 -8.63
N VAL A 110 8.12 7.83 -8.21
CA VAL A 110 7.59 9.01 -7.53
C VAL A 110 6.96 8.60 -6.21
N VAL A 111 6.96 9.52 -5.26
CA VAL A 111 6.40 9.31 -3.93
C VAL A 111 5.18 10.19 -3.73
N LEU A 112 4.22 9.70 -2.94
CA LEU A 112 3.14 10.50 -2.38
C LEU A 112 2.91 10.12 -0.92
N ASP A 113 3.21 11.05 -0.01
CA ASP A 113 3.02 10.85 1.41
C ASP A 113 2.50 12.10 2.14
N GLY A 114 2.33 12.00 3.46
CA GLY A 114 1.84 13.09 4.31
C GLY A 114 2.75 14.31 4.40
N ARG A 115 4.04 14.16 4.07
CA ARG A 115 5.06 15.23 4.12
C ARG A 115 4.95 16.21 2.94
N MET A 116 4.20 15.85 1.88
CA MET A 116 4.11 16.61 0.64
C MET A 116 2.95 17.61 0.65
N ASN A 117 3.18 18.80 0.09
CA ASN A 117 2.13 19.76 -0.17
C ASN A 117 1.26 19.33 -1.38
N LYS A 118 0.12 20.01 -1.57
CA LYS A 118 -0.85 19.69 -2.62
C LYS A 118 -0.26 19.75 -4.03
N ILE A 119 0.62 20.72 -4.31
CA ILE A 119 1.25 20.91 -5.63
C ILE A 119 2.15 19.72 -5.95
N LYS A 120 3.07 19.38 -5.06
CA LYS A 120 3.97 18.23 -5.25
C LYS A 120 3.24 16.89 -5.37
N ARG A 121 2.10 16.74 -4.66
CA ARG A 121 1.24 15.55 -4.81
C ARG A 121 0.69 15.44 -6.23
N GLN A 122 0.18 16.53 -6.78
CA GLN A 122 -0.33 16.56 -8.15
C GLN A 122 0.78 16.30 -9.17
N GLU A 123 1.94 16.91 -9.01
CA GLU A 123 3.12 16.67 -9.87
C GLU A 123 3.52 15.19 -9.88
N SER A 124 3.50 14.52 -8.71
CA SER A 124 3.81 13.08 -8.62
C SER A 124 2.78 12.24 -9.38
N VAL A 125 1.50 12.57 -9.28
CA VAL A 125 0.42 11.90 -10.01
C VAL A 125 0.59 12.11 -11.51
N ASP A 126 0.80 13.34 -11.95
CA ASP A 126 0.91 13.70 -13.37
C ASP A 126 2.14 13.04 -14.01
N ARG A 127 3.27 13.02 -13.30
CA ARG A 127 4.47 12.33 -13.75
C ARG A 127 4.25 10.83 -13.87
N PHE A 128 3.62 10.19 -12.89
CA PHE A 128 3.32 8.77 -12.96
C PHE A 128 2.38 8.43 -14.13
N GLN A 129 1.35 9.26 -14.35
CA GLN A 129 0.39 9.03 -15.42
C GLN A 129 0.99 9.23 -16.82
N ASN A 130 1.83 10.25 -17.03
CA ASN A 130 2.20 10.75 -18.34
C ASN A 130 3.67 10.55 -18.72
N ASP A 131 4.56 10.28 -17.77
CA ASP A 131 5.98 10.07 -18.03
C ASP A 131 6.30 8.56 -18.06
N ASP A 132 6.70 8.05 -19.22
CA ASP A 132 7.03 6.62 -19.38
C ASP A 132 8.28 6.19 -18.64
N LYS A 133 9.13 7.13 -18.22
CA LYS A 133 10.31 6.85 -17.40
C LYS A 133 9.92 6.56 -15.94
N VAL A 134 8.76 7.07 -15.50
CA VAL A 134 8.24 6.82 -14.16
C VAL A 134 7.39 5.56 -14.17
N LYS A 135 7.91 4.48 -13.62
CA LYS A 135 7.26 3.17 -13.58
C LYS A 135 6.61 2.85 -12.25
N ILE A 136 7.05 3.50 -11.16
CA ILE A 136 6.64 3.15 -9.81
C ILE A 136 6.03 4.37 -9.12
N PHE A 137 4.84 4.18 -8.54
CA PHE A 137 4.19 5.13 -7.64
C PHE A 137 4.18 4.57 -6.23
N ILE A 138 4.90 5.18 -5.30
CA ILE A 138 5.02 4.71 -3.93
C ILE A 138 4.20 5.64 -3.03
N SER A 139 3.28 5.09 -2.26
CA SER A 139 2.42 5.91 -1.40
C SER A 139 2.13 5.29 -0.06
N ASN A 140 1.97 6.15 0.93
CA ASN A 140 1.31 5.75 2.16
C ASN A 140 -0.18 5.49 1.87
N ILE A 141 -0.75 4.39 2.41
CA ILE A 141 -2.15 3.99 2.16
C ILE A 141 -3.12 5.14 2.46
N LYS A 142 -2.95 5.84 3.59
CA LYS A 142 -3.81 6.96 3.96
C LYS A 142 -3.63 8.19 3.09
N ALA A 143 -2.39 8.49 2.68
CA ALA A 143 -2.11 9.64 1.83
C ALA A 143 -2.58 9.42 0.39
N GLY A 144 -2.44 8.21 -0.15
CA GLY A 144 -2.93 7.79 -1.46
C GLY A 144 -4.47 7.65 -1.52
N GLY A 145 -5.13 7.59 -0.35
CA GLY A 145 -6.59 7.44 -0.24
C GLY A 145 -7.42 8.66 -0.69
N VAL A 146 -6.83 9.82 -0.96
CA VAL A 146 -7.57 11.05 -1.24
C VAL A 146 -7.58 11.37 -2.74
N GLY A 147 -8.69 11.01 -3.43
CA GLY A 147 -9.12 11.61 -4.69
C GLY A 147 -8.21 11.50 -5.93
N ILE A 148 -7.08 10.81 -5.86
CA ILE A 148 -6.15 10.65 -6.98
C ILE A 148 -6.58 9.53 -7.93
N THR A 149 -6.20 9.64 -9.20
CA THR A 149 -6.43 8.62 -10.24
C THR A 149 -5.09 8.12 -10.77
N LEU A 150 -4.88 6.80 -10.76
CA LEU A 150 -3.61 6.15 -11.12
C LEU A 150 -3.85 5.02 -12.12
N THR A 151 -4.68 5.26 -13.13
CA THR A 151 -5.09 4.26 -14.14
C THR A 151 -3.98 3.83 -15.09
N ALA A 152 -2.82 4.49 -15.06
CA ALA A 152 -1.64 4.00 -15.76
C ALA A 152 -1.04 2.74 -15.13
N ALA A 153 -1.40 2.40 -13.89
CA ALA A 153 -0.91 1.21 -13.21
C ALA A 153 -1.68 -0.04 -13.63
N GLU A 154 -0.93 -1.12 -13.81
CA GLU A 154 -1.45 -2.48 -14.06
C GLU A 154 -1.24 -3.40 -12.86
N ALA A 155 -0.45 -2.97 -11.88
CA ALA A 155 -0.25 -3.72 -10.64
C ALA A 155 -0.32 -2.81 -9.42
N VAL A 156 -0.86 -3.36 -8.33
CA VAL A 156 -0.90 -2.76 -6.99
C VAL A 156 -0.26 -3.74 -6.01
N ILE A 157 0.74 -3.31 -5.29
CA ILE A 157 1.42 -4.11 -4.27
C ILE A 157 1.15 -3.48 -2.91
N MET A 158 0.59 -4.26 -2.00
CA MET A 158 0.41 -3.90 -0.60
C MET A 158 1.59 -4.47 0.21
N ASN A 159 2.64 -3.66 0.43
CA ASN A 159 3.79 -4.09 1.24
C ASN A 159 3.37 -4.48 2.66
N ASP A 160 2.41 -3.77 3.20
CA ASP A 160 1.77 -4.07 4.48
C ASP A 160 0.30 -3.64 4.46
N LEU A 161 -0.50 -4.24 5.35
CA LEU A 161 -1.94 -4.03 5.38
C LEU A 161 -2.35 -2.99 6.42
N SER A 162 -3.38 -2.19 6.14
CA SER A 162 -4.05 -1.35 7.14
C SER A 162 -4.90 -2.19 8.10
N PHE A 163 -5.15 -1.68 9.30
CA PHE A 163 -6.17 -2.26 10.19
C PHE A 163 -7.59 -2.06 9.69
N VAL A 164 -7.79 -1.14 8.77
CA VAL A 164 -9.09 -0.77 8.22
C VAL A 164 -9.24 -1.38 6.82
N PRO A 165 -10.10 -2.41 6.65
CA PRO A 165 -10.25 -3.09 5.35
C PRO A 165 -10.66 -2.15 4.20
N SER A 166 -11.44 -1.11 4.49
CA SER A 166 -11.84 -0.12 3.48
C SER A 166 -10.66 0.69 2.92
N ASP A 167 -9.55 0.82 3.66
CA ASP A 167 -8.36 1.51 3.16
C ASP A 167 -7.75 0.74 1.98
N HIS A 168 -7.77 -0.60 2.02
CA HIS A 168 -7.29 -1.45 0.92
C HIS A 168 -8.14 -1.26 -0.33
N SER A 169 -9.45 -1.41 -0.19
CA SER A 169 -10.37 -1.21 -1.32
C SER A 169 -10.24 0.17 -1.93
N GLN A 170 -10.08 1.22 -1.10
CA GLN A 170 -9.85 2.57 -1.59
C GLN A 170 -8.51 2.73 -2.31
N ALA A 171 -7.45 2.08 -1.82
CA ALA A 171 -6.14 2.10 -2.45
C ALA A 171 -6.15 1.38 -3.82
N GLU A 172 -6.75 0.19 -3.90
CA GLU A 172 -6.96 -0.56 -5.15
C GLU A 172 -7.77 0.26 -6.15
N ASP A 173 -8.79 0.97 -5.69
CA ASP A 173 -9.68 1.81 -6.49
C ASP A 173 -8.98 3.03 -7.12
N ARG A 174 -7.71 3.29 -6.82
CA ARG A 174 -6.90 4.29 -7.52
C ARG A 174 -6.45 3.81 -8.88
N ALA A 175 -6.13 2.52 -9.00
CA ALA A 175 -5.80 1.87 -10.26
C ALA A 175 -7.06 1.32 -10.94
N TYR A 176 -7.93 0.65 -10.19
CA TYR A 176 -9.15 0.02 -10.67
C TYR A 176 -10.31 1.02 -10.73
N ARG A 177 -10.28 1.87 -11.74
CA ARG A 177 -11.22 2.99 -11.90
C ARG A 177 -11.58 3.22 -13.35
N PHE A 178 -12.65 3.99 -13.57
CA PHE A 178 -13.01 4.46 -14.92
C PHE A 178 -11.79 5.05 -15.65
N GLY A 179 -11.56 4.57 -16.88
CA GLY A 179 -10.38 4.88 -17.68
C GLY A 179 -9.25 3.84 -17.60
N GLN A 180 -9.37 2.80 -16.76
CA GLN A 180 -8.46 1.66 -16.78
C GLN A 180 -8.73 0.81 -18.03
N LYS A 181 -7.67 0.50 -18.77
CA LYS A 181 -7.73 -0.27 -20.03
C LYS A 181 -7.24 -1.71 -19.89
N ASN A 182 -6.45 -1.99 -18.85
CA ASN A 182 -5.80 -3.27 -18.63
C ASN A 182 -6.30 -3.91 -17.33
N SER A 183 -6.17 -5.22 -17.21
CA SER A 183 -6.41 -5.92 -15.95
C SER A 183 -5.49 -5.41 -14.86
N VAL A 184 -6.01 -5.29 -13.63
CA VAL A 184 -5.25 -4.83 -12.48
C VAL A 184 -4.94 -6.00 -11.57
N LEU A 185 -3.65 -6.28 -11.37
CA LEU A 185 -3.14 -7.31 -10.48
C LEU A 185 -2.89 -6.71 -9.10
N VAL A 186 -3.39 -7.33 -8.04
CA VAL A 186 -3.22 -6.88 -6.66
C VAL A 186 -2.52 -7.96 -5.83
N TYR A 187 -1.43 -7.59 -5.16
CA TYR A 187 -0.57 -8.47 -4.36
C TYR A 187 -0.42 -7.97 -2.93
#